data_0c072a4fb19e801b97695c894d7e1a47
#
_entry.id   0c072a4fb19e801b97695c894d7e1a47
#
_cell.length_a   1.000
_cell.length_b   1.000
_cell.length_c   1.000
_cell.angle_alpha   90.00
_cell.angle_beta   90.00
_cell.angle_gamma   90.00
#
_symmetry.space_group_name_H-M   'P 1'
#
loop_
_entity.id
_entity.type
_entity.pdbx_description
1 polymer ?
#
loop_
_entity_poly.entity_id
_entity_poly.type
_entity_poly.pdbx_seq_one_letter_code
_entity_poly.pdbx_strand_id
1 'polypeptide(L)'
;YFTVGERMYLHTTAAGKAILAEYPEERVDFIVDRTGLPGQTDRTITSREALKRELDEIRQRGYALNRGEDQEGVYAIGQVATKPSGAVLGAISVAGPTYRTKKRRFEERLTSTLDGHIGKLEARLQ
;
A
#
# COMPACT_ATOMS: atom_id res chain seq x y z
N TYR A 1 -9.89 -11.74 9.90
CA TYR A 1 -8.89 -10.67 9.83
C TYR A 1 -9.51 -9.29 9.71
N PHE A 2 -10.49 -9.13 8.83
CA PHE A 2 -11.19 -7.86 8.67
C PHE A 2 -12.66 -7.98 9.05
N THR A 3 -13.17 -6.94 9.69
CA THR A 3 -14.60 -6.79 9.94
C THR A 3 -15.17 -5.83 8.89
N VAL A 4 -16.30 -6.19 8.28
CA VAL A 4 -16.94 -5.33 7.30
C VAL A 4 -17.28 -3.98 7.93
N GLY A 5 -16.89 -2.88 7.26
CA GLY A 5 -17.10 -1.52 7.76
C GLY A 5 -16.00 -1.01 8.67
N GLU A 6 -14.99 -1.83 8.95
CA GLU A 6 -13.85 -1.40 9.75
C GLU A 6 -13.04 -0.31 9.04
N ARG A 7 -12.66 0.74 9.77
CA ARG A 7 -11.81 1.80 9.24
C ARG A 7 -10.35 1.44 9.48
N MET A 8 -9.53 1.62 8.46
CA MET A 8 -8.09 1.37 8.53
C MET A 8 -7.34 2.63 8.15
N TYR A 9 -6.14 2.78 8.72
CA TYR A 9 -5.27 3.90 8.37
C TYR A 9 -4.58 3.67 7.04
N LEU A 10 -4.41 4.74 6.25
CA LEU A 10 -3.74 4.63 4.95
C LEU A 10 -2.24 4.32 5.09
N HIS A 11 -1.59 4.80 6.13
CA HIS A 11 -0.15 4.60 6.29
C HIS A 11 0.24 3.22 6.84
N THR A 12 -0.72 2.43 7.33
CA THR A 12 -0.43 1.11 7.92
C THR A 12 -0.70 -0.05 6.97
N THR A 13 -1.32 0.18 5.84
CA THR A 13 -1.70 -0.88 4.91
C THR A 13 -0.97 -0.74 3.58
N ALA A 14 -0.75 -1.87 2.90
CA ALA A 14 -0.10 -1.86 1.58
C ALA A 14 -0.96 -1.12 0.56
N ALA A 15 -2.27 -1.38 0.52
CA ALA A 15 -3.19 -0.68 -0.37
C ALA A 15 -3.20 0.83 -0.08
N GLY A 16 -3.26 1.21 1.20
CA GLY A 16 -3.26 2.63 1.60
C GLY A 16 -1.98 3.35 1.21
N LYS A 17 -0.82 2.75 1.45
CA LYS A 17 0.46 3.35 1.05
C LYS A 17 0.59 3.45 -0.46
N ALA A 18 0.10 2.45 -1.21
CA ALA A 18 0.10 2.50 -2.66
C ALA A 18 -0.74 3.69 -3.17
N ILE A 19 -1.89 3.95 -2.56
CA ILE A 19 -2.74 5.09 -2.89
C ILE A 19 -2.06 6.40 -2.53
N LEU A 20 -1.49 6.51 -1.32
CA LEU A 20 -0.77 7.72 -0.90
C LEU A 20 0.38 8.06 -1.84
N ALA A 21 1.06 7.06 -2.39
CA ALA A 21 2.16 7.27 -3.32
C ALA A 21 1.73 7.95 -4.64
N GLU A 22 0.45 7.82 -5.01
CA GLU A 22 -0.11 8.46 -6.20
C GLU A 22 -0.50 9.93 -5.97
N TYR A 23 -0.59 10.34 -4.71
CA TYR A 23 -1.04 11.70 -4.37
C TYR A 23 0.12 12.69 -4.36
N PRO A 24 -0.14 13.97 -4.71
CA PRO A 24 0.88 15.00 -4.55
C PRO A 24 1.21 15.21 -3.08
N GLU A 25 2.41 15.74 -2.82
CA GLU A 25 2.92 15.90 -1.46
C GLU A 25 1.98 16.72 -0.57
N GLU A 26 1.37 17.77 -1.11
CA GLU A 26 0.43 18.62 -0.36
C GLU A 26 -0.77 17.83 0.14
N ARG A 27 -1.27 16.89 -0.66
CA ARG A 27 -2.41 16.07 -0.27
C ARG A 27 -2.01 15.05 0.79
N VAL A 28 -0.83 14.47 0.70
CA VAL A 28 -0.30 13.57 1.74
C VAL A 28 -0.16 14.34 3.05
N ASP A 29 0.41 15.54 3.01
CA ASP A 29 0.54 16.39 4.20
C ASP A 29 -0.81 16.72 4.80
N PHE A 30 -1.80 17.05 3.99
CA PHE A 30 -3.17 17.33 4.44
C PHE A 30 -3.77 16.13 5.18
N ILE A 31 -3.60 14.93 4.64
CA ILE A 31 -4.11 13.70 5.25
C ILE A 31 -3.40 13.44 6.59
N VAL A 32 -2.06 13.55 6.61
CA VAL A 32 -1.27 13.33 7.81
C VAL A 32 -1.63 14.35 8.91
N ASP A 33 -1.85 15.60 8.53
CA ASP A 33 -2.26 16.64 9.49
C ASP A 33 -3.62 16.32 10.13
N ARG A 34 -4.51 15.69 9.39
CA ARG A 34 -5.84 15.35 9.87
C ARG A 34 -5.89 14.07 10.70
N THR A 35 -5.18 13.04 10.26
CA THR A 35 -5.31 11.71 10.87
C THR A 35 -4.14 11.38 11.80
N GLY A 36 -3.02 12.10 11.68
CA GLY A 36 -1.79 11.71 12.32
C GLY A 36 -1.22 10.43 11.71
N LEU A 37 -0.21 9.90 12.35
CA LEU A 37 0.43 8.64 11.98
C LEU A 37 0.48 7.72 13.20
N PRO A 38 -0.69 7.28 13.72
CA PRO A 38 -0.70 6.45 14.93
C PRO A 38 -0.04 5.10 14.67
N GLY A 39 0.72 4.62 15.67
CA GLY A 39 1.36 3.32 15.61
C GLY A 39 0.39 2.21 15.91
N GLN A 40 0.37 1.18 15.06
CA GLN A 40 -0.40 -0.04 15.27
C GLN A 40 0.49 -1.18 15.75
N THR A 41 1.75 -1.17 15.32
CA THR A 41 2.78 -2.13 15.72
C THR A 41 4.09 -1.38 15.90
N ASP A 42 5.13 -2.07 16.34
CA ASP A 42 6.48 -1.49 16.44
C ASP A 42 7.07 -1.13 15.08
N ARG A 43 6.51 -1.65 14.00
CA ARG A 43 6.98 -1.42 12.64
C ARG A 43 6.20 -0.35 11.88
N THR A 44 5.12 0.16 12.45
CA THR A 44 4.34 1.22 11.83
C THR A 44 5.19 2.46 11.59
N ILE A 45 5.07 3.05 10.41
CA ILE A 45 5.68 4.34 10.10
C ILE A 45 4.94 5.41 10.89
N THR A 46 5.64 6.12 11.77
CA THR A 46 5.04 7.12 12.65
C THR A 46 5.62 8.52 12.46
N SER A 47 6.56 8.70 11.52
CA SER A 47 7.09 10.01 11.20
C SER A 47 6.80 10.38 9.75
N ARG A 48 6.56 11.67 9.53
CA ARG A 48 6.27 12.20 8.19
C ARG A 48 7.44 11.97 7.23
N GLU A 49 8.66 12.15 7.70
CA GLU A 49 9.87 11.96 6.89
C GLU A 49 10.02 10.50 6.45
N ALA A 50 9.79 9.57 7.37
CA ALA A 50 9.85 8.14 7.04
C ALA A 50 8.76 7.75 6.05
N LEU A 51 7.56 8.31 6.19
CA LEU A 51 6.49 8.07 5.25
C LEU A 51 6.84 8.58 3.85
N LYS A 52 7.38 9.78 3.75
CA LYS A 52 7.77 10.35 2.45
C LYS A 52 8.83 9.51 1.75
N ARG A 53 9.82 9.00 2.48
CA ARG A 53 10.83 8.10 1.92
C ARG A 53 10.19 6.80 1.41
N GLU A 54 9.28 6.23 2.20
CA GLU A 54 8.57 5.01 1.80
C GLU A 54 7.75 5.23 0.52
N LEU A 55 7.04 6.37 0.44
CA LEU A 55 6.24 6.69 -0.75
C LEU A 55 7.12 6.88 -1.99
N ASP A 56 8.30 7.49 -1.84
CA ASP A 56 9.26 7.62 -2.94
C ASP A 56 9.73 6.25 -3.42
N GLU A 57 10.03 5.34 -2.51
CA GLU A 57 10.41 3.97 -2.86
C GLU A 57 9.28 3.24 -3.58
N ILE A 58 8.04 3.42 -3.15
CA ILE A 58 6.87 2.83 -3.79
C ILE A 58 6.74 3.35 -5.23
N ARG A 59 6.90 4.65 -5.45
CA ARG A 59 6.85 5.24 -6.79
C ARG A 59 7.91 4.67 -7.71
N GLN A 60 9.12 4.44 -7.20
CA GLN A 60 10.22 3.85 -7.98
C GLN A 60 10.00 2.37 -8.24
N ARG A 61 9.54 1.64 -7.23
CA ARG A 61 9.38 0.19 -7.27
C ARG A 61 8.11 -0.25 -8.00
N GLY A 62 7.04 0.55 -7.91
CA GLY A 62 5.75 0.26 -8.54
C GLY A 62 4.76 -0.51 -7.69
N TYR A 63 5.11 -0.82 -6.44
CA TYR A 63 4.23 -1.51 -5.51
C TYR A 63 4.57 -1.17 -4.08
N ALA A 64 3.61 -1.31 -3.18
CA ALA A 64 3.79 -1.09 -1.75
C ALA A 64 3.99 -2.42 -1.03
N LEU A 65 4.81 -2.38 0.02
CA LEU A 65 5.01 -3.51 0.92
C LEU A 65 4.54 -3.12 2.31
N ASN A 66 3.83 -4.03 2.96
CA ASN A 66 3.50 -3.94 4.38
C ASN A 66 4.25 -5.06 5.09
N ARG A 67 5.17 -4.70 5.97
CA ARG A 67 6.01 -5.64 6.71
C ARG A 67 5.63 -5.65 8.19
N GLY A 68 4.37 -6.03 8.48
CA GLY A 68 3.89 -6.07 9.84
C GLY A 68 3.58 -4.69 10.42
N GLU A 69 3.23 -3.72 9.58
CA GLU A 69 3.00 -2.33 9.99
C GLU A 69 1.58 -2.09 10.51
N ASP A 70 0.64 -2.94 10.15
CA ASP A 70 -0.74 -2.89 10.61
C ASP A 70 -1.01 -3.96 11.69
N GLN A 71 -0.54 -5.17 11.45
CA GLN A 71 -0.60 -6.29 12.40
C GLN A 71 0.71 -7.06 12.38
N GLU A 72 1.22 -7.39 13.55
CA GLU A 72 2.41 -8.22 13.65
C GLU A 72 2.22 -9.55 12.94
N GLY A 73 3.24 -10.00 12.23
CA GLY A 73 3.23 -11.29 11.56
C GLY A 73 2.43 -11.33 10.26
N VAL A 74 1.85 -10.21 9.83
CA VAL A 74 1.10 -10.12 8.58
C VAL A 74 1.85 -9.23 7.60
N TYR A 75 2.20 -9.77 6.44
CA TYR A 75 2.84 -9.05 5.35
C TYR A 75 1.86 -8.91 4.19
N ALA A 76 2.01 -7.85 3.42
CA ALA A 76 1.15 -7.61 2.27
C ALA A 76 1.90 -6.88 1.16
N ILE A 77 1.43 -7.09 -0.07
CA ILE A 77 1.87 -6.35 -1.25
C ILE A 77 0.63 -5.66 -1.83
N GLY A 78 0.76 -4.39 -2.22
CA GLY A 78 -0.34 -3.63 -2.78
C GLY A 78 0.05 -2.84 -4.01
N GLN A 79 -0.88 -2.69 -4.93
CA GLN A 79 -0.72 -1.88 -6.14
C GLN A 79 -2.00 -1.12 -6.42
N VAL A 80 -1.85 0.08 -7.00
CA VAL A 80 -3.00 0.87 -7.44
C VAL A 80 -3.35 0.53 -8.88
N ALA A 81 -4.62 0.70 -9.20
CA ALA A 81 -5.13 0.75 -10.56
C ALA A 81 -5.48 2.20 -10.88
N THR A 82 -5.06 2.69 -12.03
CA THR A 82 -5.25 4.09 -12.41
C THR A 82 -5.89 4.21 -13.79
N LYS A 83 -6.54 5.36 -14.03
CA LYS A 83 -7.00 5.75 -15.36
C LYS A 83 -5.82 6.31 -16.17
N PRO A 84 -5.93 6.43 -17.51
CA PRO A 84 -4.91 7.11 -18.31
C PRO A 84 -4.61 8.53 -17.84
N SER A 85 -5.58 9.20 -17.22
CA SER A 85 -5.41 10.53 -16.63
C SER A 85 -4.53 10.53 -15.38
N GLY A 86 -4.22 9.34 -14.82
CA GLY A 86 -3.52 9.21 -13.55
C GLY A 86 -4.43 9.15 -12.33
N ALA A 87 -5.75 9.34 -12.52
CA ALA A 87 -6.68 9.25 -11.40
C ALA A 87 -6.73 7.82 -10.85
N VAL A 88 -6.74 7.70 -9.53
CA VAL A 88 -6.76 6.40 -8.86
C VAL A 88 -8.16 5.79 -8.94
N LEU A 89 -8.25 4.58 -9.51
CA LEU A 89 -9.48 3.79 -9.52
C LEU A 89 -9.66 3.03 -8.21
N GLY A 90 -8.58 2.56 -7.63
CA GLY A 90 -8.57 1.78 -6.42
C GLY A 90 -7.23 1.10 -6.23
N ALA A 91 -7.15 0.19 -5.28
CA ALA A 91 -5.95 -0.58 -5.03
C ALA A 91 -6.31 -2.03 -4.71
N ILE A 92 -5.40 -2.93 -5.06
CA ILE A 92 -5.51 -4.36 -4.74
C ILE A 92 -4.32 -4.72 -3.86
N SER A 93 -4.56 -5.48 -2.80
CA SER A 93 -3.49 -6.02 -1.98
C SER A 93 -3.68 -7.51 -1.75
N VAL A 94 -2.55 -8.19 -1.55
CA VAL A 94 -2.50 -9.60 -1.15
C VAL A 94 -1.73 -9.67 0.14
N ALA A 95 -2.35 -10.24 1.17
CA ALA A 95 -1.77 -10.35 2.50
C ALA A 95 -1.59 -11.82 2.88
N GLY A 96 -0.60 -12.09 3.71
CA GLY A 96 -0.37 -13.42 4.24
C GLY A 96 0.54 -13.38 5.47
N PRO A 97 0.65 -14.51 6.17
CA PRO A 97 1.52 -14.59 7.34
C PRO A 97 2.99 -14.49 6.94
N THR A 98 3.80 -13.89 7.80
CA THR A 98 5.22 -13.61 7.58
C THR A 98 6.00 -14.82 7.07
N TYR A 99 5.74 -16.00 7.64
CA TYR A 99 6.48 -17.21 7.28
C TYR A 99 6.25 -17.64 5.82
N ARG A 100 5.15 -17.20 5.19
CA ARG A 100 4.85 -17.48 3.77
C ARG A 100 5.31 -16.38 2.84
N THR A 101 5.33 -15.13 3.32
CA THR A 101 5.52 -13.94 2.47
C THR A 101 6.93 -13.34 2.55
N LYS A 102 7.77 -13.84 3.47
CA LYS A 102 9.10 -13.29 3.75
C LYS A 102 10.14 -13.60 2.67
N LYS A 103 9.88 -14.55 1.80
CA LYS A 103 10.83 -14.95 0.76
C LYS A 103 10.76 -13.97 -0.41
N ARG A 104 11.90 -13.42 -0.82
CA ARG A 104 12.04 -12.54 -1.98
C ARG A 104 11.36 -13.11 -3.23
N ARG A 105 11.47 -14.42 -3.43
CA ARG A 105 10.85 -15.14 -4.54
C ARG A 105 9.33 -15.00 -4.55
N PHE A 106 8.71 -15.03 -3.37
CA PHE A 106 7.26 -14.87 -3.22
C PHE A 106 6.84 -13.43 -3.60
N GLU A 107 7.61 -12.44 -3.14
CA GLU A 107 7.37 -11.03 -3.47
C GLU A 107 7.42 -10.81 -4.99
N GLU A 108 8.46 -11.31 -5.66
CA GLU A 108 8.62 -11.18 -7.10
C GLU A 108 7.46 -11.82 -7.87
N ARG A 109 7.04 -13.01 -7.47
CA ARG A 109 5.94 -13.72 -8.11
C ARG A 109 4.60 -13.02 -7.93
N LEU A 110 4.33 -12.54 -6.71
CA LEU A 110 3.09 -11.81 -6.44
C LEU A 110 3.04 -10.49 -7.18
N THR A 111 4.14 -9.77 -7.24
CA THR A 111 4.20 -8.50 -7.94
C THR A 111 3.89 -8.70 -9.43
N SER A 112 4.50 -9.70 -10.06
CA SER A 112 4.24 -10.02 -11.46
C SER A 112 2.77 -10.40 -11.69
N THR A 113 2.20 -11.20 -10.81
CA THR A 113 0.79 -11.61 -10.88
C THR A 113 -0.15 -10.41 -10.71
N LEU A 114 0.13 -9.55 -9.74
CA LEU A 114 -0.67 -8.34 -9.51
C LEU A 114 -0.61 -7.40 -10.71
N ASP A 115 0.56 -7.19 -11.31
CA ASP A 115 0.70 -6.35 -12.50
C ASP A 115 -0.24 -6.79 -13.62
N GLY A 116 -0.31 -8.09 -13.87
CA GLY A 116 -1.22 -8.64 -14.88
C GLY A 116 -2.68 -8.37 -14.57
N HIS A 117 -3.10 -8.57 -13.34
CA HIS A 117 -4.49 -8.35 -12.92
C HIS A 117 -4.84 -6.86 -12.88
N ILE A 118 -3.93 -6.01 -12.42
CA ILE A 118 -4.11 -4.55 -12.42
C ILE A 118 -4.32 -4.06 -13.85
N GLY A 119 -3.50 -4.50 -14.79
CA GLY A 119 -3.64 -4.13 -16.20
C GLY A 119 -5.00 -4.50 -16.78
N LYS A 120 -5.49 -5.70 -16.46
CA LYS A 120 -6.82 -6.15 -16.90
C LYS A 120 -7.94 -5.31 -16.27
N LEU A 121 -7.82 -5.00 -15.00
CA LEU A 121 -8.79 -4.18 -14.29
C LEU A 121 -8.84 -2.76 -14.88
N GLU A 122 -7.70 -2.16 -15.12
CA GLU A 122 -7.61 -0.83 -15.71
C GLU A 122 -8.26 -0.79 -17.08
N ALA A 123 -8.03 -1.82 -17.92
CA ALA A 123 -8.62 -1.91 -19.24
C ALA A 123 -10.15 -2.00 -19.18
N ARG A 124 -10.69 -2.71 -18.20
CA ARG A 124 -12.16 -2.88 -18.04
C ARG A 124 -12.87 -1.66 -17.48
N LEU A 125 -12.18 -0.85 -16.70
CA LEU A 125 -12.77 0.29 -15.98
C LEU A 125 -12.56 1.62 -16.72
N GLN A 126 -12.02 1.58 -17.92
CA GLN A 126 -11.82 2.78 -18.75
C GLN A 126 -13.00 3.07 -19.66
#